data_361af2c60dfa5dd7031a5707fee60e3c
#
_entry.id   361af2c60dfa5dd7031a5707fee60e3c
#
_cell.length_a   1.000
_cell.length_b   1.000
_cell.length_c   1.000
_cell.angle_alpha   90.00
_cell.angle_beta   90.00
_cell.angle_gamma   90.00
#
_symmetry.space_group_name_H-M   'P 1'
#
loop_
_entity.id
_entity.type
_entity.pdbx_description
1 polymer ?
#
loop_
_entity_poly.entity_id
_entity_poly.type
_entity_poly.pdbx_seq_one_letter_code
_entity_poly.pdbx_strand_id
1 'polypeptide(L)'
;MTERAQAWRNALLAGACFGLAFGLFISFMNGWLPPATARQAAAVATQIVVSGGIFALLVGLFTSSRIIPAAADIPLAPGDDIVHSGFANHFLNYEGRGGRLALTKSELVFVPHVVNLQRGALHIPRSEIAGVASVRTFGVVPNGLAVTLKSGKVERFVVNDRNDWVAKLGGGQ
;
A
#
# COMPACT_ATOMS: atom_id res chain seq x y z
N MET A 1 -15.50 -9.78 4.65
CA MET A 1 -14.18 -10.33 5.06
C MET A 1 -13.47 -9.23 5.83
N THR A 2 -12.94 -9.51 7.02
CA THR A 2 -12.27 -8.47 7.84
C THR A 2 -10.96 -8.02 7.17
N GLU A 3 -10.57 -6.75 7.38
CA GLU A 3 -9.29 -6.20 6.86
C GLU A 3 -8.10 -7.08 7.25
N ARG A 4 -8.14 -7.63 8.46
CA ARG A 4 -7.10 -8.55 8.97
C ARG A 4 -7.03 -9.87 8.18
N ALA A 5 -8.17 -10.44 7.81
CA ALA A 5 -8.22 -11.64 6.98
C ALA A 5 -7.67 -11.37 5.58
N GLN A 6 -7.94 -10.18 5.03
CA GLN A 6 -7.40 -9.74 3.75
C GLN A 6 -5.88 -9.58 3.82
N ALA A 7 -5.35 -8.94 4.87
CA ALA A 7 -3.91 -8.77 5.07
C ALA A 7 -3.17 -10.12 5.11
N TRP A 8 -3.69 -11.10 5.86
CA TRP A 8 -3.13 -12.44 5.92
C TRP A 8 -3.19 -13.19 4.59
N ARG A 9 -4.30 -13.06 3.85
CA ARG A 9 -4.41 -13.64 2.50
C ARG A 9 -3.34 -13.08 1.57
N ASN A 10 -3.15 -11.77 1.58
CA ASN A 10 -2.14 -11.10 0.76
C ASN A 10 -0.72 -11.52 1.18
N ALA A 11 -0.47 -11.67 2.48
CA ALA A 11 0.81 -12.15 3.00
C ALA A 11 1.12 -13.58 2.56
N LEU A 12 0.12 -14.48 2.58
CA LEU A 12 0.28 -15.85 2.09
C LEU A 12 0.59 -15.90 0.59
N LEU A 13 -0.11 -15.10 -0.22
CA LEU A 13 0.16 -15.02 -1.66
C LEU A 13 1.56 -14.46 -1.93
N ALA A 14 1.96 -13.40 -1.24
CA ALA A 14 3.30 -12.84 -1.35
C ALA A 14 4.37 -13.85 -0.92
N GLY A 15 4.13 -14.60 0.15
CA GLY A 15 4.99 -15.67 0.61
C GLY A 15 5.13 -16.80 -0.40
N ALA A 16 4.03 -17.24 -1.01
CA ALA A 16 4.09 -18.26 -2.06
C ALA A 16 4.92 -17.81 -3.27
N CYS A 17 4.72 -16.59 -3.75
CA CYS A 17 5.51 -16.02 -4.84
C CYS A 17 6.98 -15.88 -4.47
N PHE A 18 7.29 -15.35 -3.29
CA PHE A 18 8.66 -15.22 -2.80
C PHE A 18 9.33 -16.58 -2.62
N GLY A 19 8.64 -17.54 -1.99
CA GLY A 19 9.16 -18.88 -1.76
C GLY A 19 9.52 -19.59 -3.05
N LEU A 20 8.65 -19.51 -4.06
CA LEU A 20 8.93 -20.05 -5.39
C LEU A 20 10.15 -19.37 -6.02
N ALA A 21 10.16 -18.05 -6.12
CA ALA A 21 11.23 -17.31 -6.77
C ALA A 21 12.57 -17.52 -6.06
N PHE A 22 12.61 -17.30 -4.75
CA PHE A 22 13.82 -17.38 -3.95
C PHE A 22 14.29 -18.83 -3.75
N GLY A 23 13.37 -19.75 -3.44
CA GLY A 23 13.69 -21.16 -3.24
C GLY A 23 14.23 -21.81 -4.52
N LEU A 24 13.65 -21.52 -5.68
CA LEU A 24 14.17 -21.99 -6.97
C LEU A 24 15.52 -21.34 -7.30
N PHE A 25 15.68 -20.05 -7.05
CA PHE A 25 16.95 -19.35 -7.29
C PHE A 25 18.08 -19.96 -6.47
N ILE A 26 17.89 -20.18 -5.17
CA ILE A 26 18.91 -20.79 -4.31
C ILE A 26 19.18 -22.24 -4.72
N SER A 27 18.15 -22.99 -5.11
CA SER A 27 18.30 -24.36 -5.59
C SER A 27 19.09 -24.42 -6.89
N PHE A 28 18.89 -23.46 -7.79
CA PHE A 28 19.69 -23.30 -9.00
C PHE A 28 21.15 -23.00 -8.67
N MET A 29 21.41 -22.06 -7.77
CA MET A 29 22.77 -21.70 -7.33
C MET A 29 23.54 -22.88 -6.68
N ASN A 30 22.82 -23.81 -6.04
CA ASN A 30 23.38 -25.01 -5.46
C ASN A 30 23.51 -26.18 -6.46
N GLY A 31 23.14 -25.98 -7.71
CA GLY A 31 23.16 -27.04 -8.74
C GLY A 31 22.13 -28.15 -8.50
N TRP A 32 21.03 -27.84 -7.81
CA TRP A 32 19.96 -28.81 -7.51
C TRP A 32 18.79 -28.75 -8.50
N LEU A 33 18.90 -27.98 -9.57
CA LEU A 33 17.90 -27.88 -10.63
C LEU A 33 18.51 -28.27 -11.99
N PRO A 34 17.87 -29.22 -12.69
CA PRO A 34 16.76 -30.08 -12.23
C PRO A 34 17.22 -31.07 -11.15
N PRO A 35 16.35 -31.43 -10.18
CA PRO A 35 16.74 -32.37 -9.13
C PRO A 35 16.97 -33.77 -9.70
N ALA A 36 18.16 -34.31 -9.50
CA ALA A 36 18.57 -35.63 -10.00
C ALA A 36 18.18 -36.77 -9.04
N THR A 37 17.88 -36.46 -7.78
CA THR A 37 17.54 -37.44 -6.75
C THR A 37 16.29 -37.01 -5.96
N ALA A 38 15.58 -37.97 -5.36
CA ALA A 38 14.46 -37.70 -4.47
C ALA A 38 14.86 -36.80 -3.29
N ARG A 39 16.08 -36.95 -2.76
CA ARG A 39 16.63 -36.11 -1.70
C ARG A 39 16.77 -34.64 -2.15
N GLN A 40 17.26 -34.40 -3.35
CA GLN A 40 17.36 -33.05 -3.90
C GLN A 40 15.97 -32.44 -4.15
N ALA A 41 15.04 -33.21 -4.70
CA ALA A 41 13.67 -32.77 -4.90
C ALA A 41 12.99 -32.36 -3.56
N ALA A 42 13.18 -33.17 -2.52
CA ALA A 42 12.70 -32.85 -1.18
C ALA A 42 13.36 -31.58 -0.61
N ALA A 43 14.67 -31.41 -0.80
CA ALA A 43 15.39 -30.22 -0.37
C ALA A 43 14.89 -28.94 -1.08
N VAL A 44 14.67 -28.99 -2.40
CA VAL A 44 14.10 -27.89 -3.18
C VAL A 44 12.71 -27.53 -2.67
N ALA A 45 11.83 -28.51 -2.47
CA ALA A 45 10.48 -28.29 -1.94
C ALA A 45 10.52 -27.67 -0.54
N THR A 46 11.38 -28.19 0.35
CA THR A 46 11.56 -27.65 1.70
C THR A 46 12.02 -26.20 1.65
N GLN A 47 12.96 -25.86 0.78
CA GLN A 47 13.50 -24.51 0.64
C GLN A 47 12.43 -23.52 0.18
N ILE A 48 11.59 -23.91 -0.77
CA ILE A 48 10.45 -23.11 -1.25
C ILE A 48 9.46 -22.87 -0.10
N VAL A 49 9.05 -23.91 0.61
CA VAL A 49 8.06 -23.83 1.67
C VAL A 49 8.57 -23.02 2.86
N VAL A 50 9.81 -23.26 3.29
CA VAL A 50 10.39 -22.59 4.46
C VAL A 50 10.60 -21.10 4.17
N SER A 51 11.23 -20.75 3.03
CA SER A 51 11.46 -19.34 2.68
C SER A 51 10.15 -18.57 2.47
N GLY A 52 9.19 -19.18 1.79
CA GLY A 52 7.86 -18.62 1.59
C GLY A 52 7.07 -18.46 2.88
N GLY A 53 7.11 -19.47 3.75
CA GLY A 53 6.45 -19.47 5.06
C GLY A 53 7.00 -18.38 5.99
N ILE A 54 8.31 -18.25 6.09
CA ILE A 54 8.97 -17.21 6.89
C ILE A 54 8.58 -15.83 6.35
N PHE A 55 8.65 -15.63 5.03
CA PHE A 55 8.27 -14.36 4.41
C PHE A 55 6.80 -14.02 4.64
N ALA A 56 5.88 -14.97 4.45
CA ALA A 56 4.47 -14.79 4.71
C ALA A 56 4.20 -14.42 6.18
N LEU A 57 4.87 -15.11 7.12
CA LEU A 57 4.75 -14.84 8.54
C LEU A 57 5.20 -13.42 8.87
N LEU A 58 6.38 -13.01 8.40
CA LEU A 58 6.91 -11.67 8.65
C LEU A 58 5.99 -10.58 8.07
N VAL A 59 5.57 -10.73 6.80
CA VAL A 59 4.65 -9.79 6.16
C VAL A 59 3.29 -9.78 6.86
N GLY A 60 2.76 -10.95 7.22
CA GLY A 60 1.49 -11.07 7.91
C GLY A 60 1.51 -10.43 9.31
N LEU A 61 2.56 -10.69 10.09
CA LEU A 61 2.75 -10.05 11.39
C LEU A 61 2.93 -8.54 11.24
N PHE A 62 3.73 -8.09 10.27
CA PHE A 62 3.97 -6.67 10.01
C PHE A 62 2.67 -5.95 9.60
N THR A 63 1.94 -6.49 8.63
CA THR A 63 0.72 -5.85 8.11
C THR A 63 -0.49 -5.98 9.04
N SER A 64 -0.52 -7.00 9.91
CA SER A 64 -1.56 -7.19 10.92
C SER A 64 -1.22 -6.61 12.30
N SER A 65 0.04 -6.18 12.48
CA SER A 65 0.50 -5.61 13.74
C SER A 65 -0.10 -4.22 13.95
N ARG A 66 -0.46 -3.91 15.22
CA ARG A 66 -0.80 -2.54 15.64
C ARG A 66 0.41 -1.60 15.68
N ILE A 67 1.60 -2.08 15.27
CA ILE A 67 2.84 -1.29 15.15
C ILE A 67 2.75 -0.37 13.92
N ILE A 68 2.02 -0.78 12.87
CA ILE A 68 1.48 0.19 11.90
C ILE A 68 0.18 0.67 12.54
N PRO A 69 0.14 1.85 13.18
CA PRO A 69 -1.06 2.28 13.85
C PRO A 69 -2.22 2.17 12.87
N ALA A 70 -3.21 1.39 13.25
CA ALA A 70 -4.51 1.49 12.64
C ALA A 70 -4.85 2.98 12.69
N ALA A 71 -4.85 3.61 11.51
CA ALA A 71 -5.22 4.99 11.31
C ALA A 71 -4.83 5.89 12.50
N ALA A 72 -3.75 6.65 12.37
CA ALA A 72 -3.65 7.86 13.15
C ALA A 72 -5.03 8.51 13.09
N ASP A 73 -5.60 8.83 14.26
CA ASP A 73 -6.87 9.52 14.31
C ASP A 73 -6.76 10.71 13.36
N ILE A 74 -7.63 10.70 12.34
CA ILE A 74 -7.62 11.77 11.35
C ILE A 74 -8.13 12.99 12.09
N PRO A 75 -7.32 14.05 12.23
CA PRO A 75 -7.77 15.24 12.91
C PRO A 75 -8.91 15.86 12.09
N LEU A 76 -10.14 15.70 12.57
CA LEU A 76 -11.31 16.27 11.92
C LEU A 76 -11.57 17.67 12.48
N ALA A 77 -11.96 18.59 11.61
CA ALA A 77 -12.53 19.86 12.06
C ALA A 77 -13.86 19.60 12.81
N PRO A 78 -14.21 20.43 13.82
CA PRO A 78 -15.47 20.27 14.52
C PRO A 78 -16.67 20.26 13.57
N GLY A 79 -17.47 19.18 13.63
CA GLY A 79 -18.65 19.01 12.77
C GLY A 79 -18.39 18.45 11.37
N ASP A 80 -17.14 18.07 11.05
CA ASP A 80 -16.82 17.40 9.80
C ASP A 80 -16.91 15.87 9.95
N ASP A 81 -17.28 15.19 8.88
CA ASP A 81 -17.44 13.74 8.84
C ASP A 81 -16.59 13.14 7.72
N ILE A 82 -16.06 11.95 7.96
CA ILE A 82 -15.34 11.19 6.94
C ILE A 82 -16.34 10.62 5.93
N VAL A 83 -16.24 11.10 4.69
CA VAL A 83 -17.01 10.59 3.55
C VAL A 83 -16.38 9.33 2.97
N HIS A 84 -15.04 9.30 2.91
CA HIS A 84 -14.27 8.17 2.41
C HIS A 84 -12.88 8.14 3.02
N SER A 85 -12.33 6.95 3.26
CA SER A 85 -10.95 6.84 3.73
C SER A 85 -10.31 5.52 3.31
N GLY A 86 -8.99 5.53 3.18
CA GLY A 86 -8.22 4.34 2.84
C GLY A 86 -6.73 4.52 3.08
N PHE A 87 -6.01 3.41 3.00
CA PHE A 87 -4.55 3.48 3.01
C PHE A 87 -4.04 4.15 1.73
N ALA A 88 -3.04 5.00 1.88
CA ALA A 88 -2.41 5.68 0.77
C ALA A 88 -0.91 5.84 1.01
N ASN A 89 -0.15 5.93 -0.09
CA ASN A 89 1.20 6.47 -0.05
C ASN A 89 1.17 7.83 -0.74
N HIS A 90 1.64 8.86 -0.06
CA HIS A 90 1.82 10.20 -0.61
C HIS A 90 3.25 10.37 -1.08
N PHE A 91 3.44 10.77 -2.34
CA PHE A 91 4.76 11.06 -2.88
C PHE A 91 5.11 12.53 -2.68
N LEU A 92 6.14 12.76 -1.85
CA LEU A 92 6.75 14.07 -1.70
C LEU A 92 8.17 14.02 -2.25
N ASN A 93 8.42 14.68 -3.39
CA ASN A 93 9.64 14.57 -4.17
C ASN A 93 9.89 13.11 -4.61
N TYR A 94 10.87 12.43 -4.04
CA TYR A 94 11.19 11.02 -4.33
C TYR A 94 10.85 10.08 -3.17
N GLU A 95 10.27 10.59 -2.07
CA GLU A 95 9.91 9.80 -0.90
C GLU A 95 8.44 9.43 -0.92
N GLY A 96 8.16 8.13 -0.81
CA GLY A 96 6.81 7.60 -0.62
C GLY A 96 6.48 7.51 0.87
N ARG A 97 5.60 8.39 1.36
CA ARG A 97 5.14 8.38 2.76
C ARG A 97 3.88 7.54 2.87
N GLY A 98 3.96 6.39 3.55
CA GLY A 98 2.80 5.59 3.87
C GLY A 98 1.92 6.27 4.91
N GLY A 99 0.59 6.18 4.75
CA GLY A 99 -0.34 6.81 5.66
C GLY A 99 -1.80 6.46 5.36
N ARG A 100 -2.68 7.29 5.86
CA ARG A 100 -4.12 7.23 5.58
C ARG A 100 -4.57 8.51 4.89
N LEU A 101 -5.31 8.33 3.81
CA LEU A 101 -6.00 9.40 3.10
C LEU A 101 -7.47 9.37 3.51
N ALA A 102 -8.03 10.51 3.84
CA ALA A 102 -9.45 10.67 4.13
C ALA A 102 -10.02 11.86 3.38
N LEU A 103 -11.17 11.65 2.79
CA LEU A 103 -12.03 12.70 2.25
C LEU A 103 -13.10 13.00 3.28
N THR A 104 -13.18 14.24 3.68
CA THR A 104 -14.25 14.77 4.54
C THR A 104 -15.22 15.61 3.70
N LYS A 105 -16.20 16.21 4.35
CA LYS A 105 -17.12 17.16 3.68
C LYS A 105 -16.37 18.42 3.25
N SER A 106 -15.35 18.86 4.01
CA SER A 106 -14.64 20.13 3.79
C SER A 106 -13.28 19.98 3.14
N GLU A 107 -12.55 18.88 3.36
CA GLU A 107 -11.16 18.74 2.94
C GLU A 107 -10.76 17.31 2.59
N LEU A 108 -9.60 17.18 1.94
CA LEU A 108 -8.86 15.94 1.76
C LEU A 108 -7.67 15.98 2.73
N VAL A 109 -7.60 14.99 3.63
CA VAL A 109 -6.56 14.91 4.67
C VAL A 109 -5.70 13.67 4.46
N PHE A 110 -4.39 13.84 4.45
CA PHE A 110 -3.45 12.73 4.50
C PHE A 110 -2.67 12.77 5.81
N VAL A 111 -2.76 11.67 6.58
CA VAL A 111 -2.02 11.51 7.84
C VAL A 111 -0.96 10.43 7.64
N PRO A 112 0.33 10.80 7.67
CA PRO A 112 1.41 9.84 7.52
C PRO A 112 1.54 8.95 8.76
N HIS A 113 2.01 7.71 8.59
CA HIS A 113 2.35 6.83 9.70
C HIS A 113 3.51 7.38 10.53
N VAL A 114 3.54 7.02 11.83
CA VAL A 114 4.55 7.48 12.80
C VAL A 114 6.00 7.13 12.41
N VAL A 115 6.19 6.11 11.60
CA VAL A 115 7.50 5.67 11.11
C VAL A 115 8.08 6.54 9.98
N ASN A 116 7.32 7.49 9.44
CA ASN A 116 7.85 8.39 8.41
C ASN A 116 8.72 9.50 9.02
N LEU A 117 9.81 9.86 8.32
CA LEU A 117 10.70 10.95 8.75
C LEU A 117 9.97 12.31 8.78
N GLN A 118 9.05 12.53 7.85
CA GLN A 118 8.22 13.72 7.77
C GLN A 118 6.80 13.40 8.26
N ARG A 119 6.45 13.89 9.45
CA ARG A 119 5.22 13.55 10.18
C ARG A 119 4.05 14.54 10.02
N GLY A 120 4.21 15.60 9.27
CA GLY A 120 3.16 16.61 9.08
C GLY A 120 1.96 16.03 8.31
N ALA A 121 0.76 16.18 8.86
CA ALA A 121 -0.46 15.91 8.10
C ALA A 121 -0.59 16.92 6.94
N LEU A 122 -1.10 16.45 5.81
CA LEU A 122 -1.41 17.30 4.66
C LEU A 122 -2.92 17.55 4.65
N HIS A 123 -3.31 18.81 4.73
CA HIS A 123 -4.69 19.27 4.65
C HIS A 123 -4.90 20.02 3.34
N ILE A 124 -5.87 19.58 2.55
CA ILE A 124 -6.24 20.19 1.26
C ILE A 124 -7.72 20.52 1.30
N PRO A 125 -8.11 21.78 1.51
CA PRO A 125 -9.51 22.19 1.42
C PRO A 125 -10.10 21.79 0.06
N ARG A 126 -11.31 21.26 0.04
CA ARG A 126 -11.97 20.89 -1.24
C ARG A 126 -12.08 22.07 -2.19
N SER A 127 -12.26 23.28 -1.66
CA SER A 127 -12.29 24.51 -2.44
C SER A 127 -10.99 24.81 -3.19
N GLU A 128 -9.86 24.25 -2.75
CA GLU A 128 -8.55 24.42 -3.38
C GLU A 128 -8.27 23.35 -4.47
N ILE A 129 -9.10 22.31 -4.57
CA ILE A 129 -8.93 21.27 -5.58
C ILE A 129 -9.46 21.79 -6.91
N ALA A 130 -8.58 21.89 -7.90
CA ALA A 130 -8.90 22.28 -9.27
C ALA A 130 -9.25 21.08 -10.16
N GLY A 131 -8.71 19.90 -9.83
CA GLY A 131 -8.98 18.68 -10.60
C GLY A 131 -8.40 17.44 -9.98
N VAL A 132 -8.97 16.30 -10.36
CA VAL A 132 -8.55 14.97 -9.90
C VAL A 132 -8.43 14.03 -11.09
N ALA A 133 -7.38 13.26 -11.16
CA ALA A 133 -7.14 12.33 -12.26
C ALA A 133 -6.55 11.01 -11.78
N SER A 134 -6.96 9.91 -12.43
CA SER A 134 -6.29 8.63 -12.35
C SER A 134 -4.98 8.68 -13.13
N VAL A 135 -3.86 8.34 -12.49
CA VAL A 135 -2.54 8.29 -13.13
C VAL A 135 -1.90 6.93 -12.93
N ARG A 136 -0.82 6.68 -13.66
CA ARG A 136 0.01 5.49 -13.43
C ARG A 136 1.20 5.83 -12.56
N THR A 137 1.39 5.07 -11.48
CA THR A 137 2.59 5.17 -10.65
C THR A 137 3.78 4.62 -11.43
N PHE A 138 4.87 5.39 -11.50
CA PHE A 138 6.06 5.09 -12.32
C PHE A 138 5.75 4.78 -13.79
N GLY A 139 4.67 5.33 -14.34
CA GLY A 139 4.25 5.11 -15.72
C GLY A 139 3.63 3.72 -16.02
N VAL A 140 3.66 2.79 -15.07
CA VAL A 140 3.28 1.38 -15.28
C VAL A 140 2.09 0.97 -14.42
N VAL A 141 2.16 1.18 -13.10
CA VAL A 141 1.19 0.62 -12.16
C VAL A 141 -0.08 1.47 -12.08
N PRO A 142 -1.28 0.92 -12.37
CA PRO A 142 -2.52 1.68 -12.47
C PRO A 142 -3.19 1.92 -11.09
N ASN A 143 -2.50 2.52 -10.14
CA ASN A 143 -2.96 2.77 -8.78
C ASN A 143 -2.72 4.22 -8.29
N GLY A 144 -2.29 5.12 -9.18
CA GLY A 144 -2.01 6.51 -8.84
C GLY A 144 -3.26 7.39 -8.90
N LEU A 145 -3.33 8.34 -7.98
CA LEU A 145 -4.29 9.42 -7.88
C LEU A 145 -3.53 10.74 -7.89
N ALA A 146 -3.84 11.63 -8.83
CA ALA A 146 -3.28 12.98 -8.88
C ALA A 146 -4.37 13.99 -8.51
N VAL A 147 -4.07 14.84 -7.54
CA VAL A 147 -4.93 15.93 -7.09
C VAL A 147 -4.26 17.25 -7.47
N THR A 148 -4.84 17.97 -8.41
CA THR A 148 -4.33 19.26 -8.86
C THR A 148 -5.00 20.37 -8.06
N LEU A 149 -4.19 21.23 -7.45
CA LEU A 149 -4.67 22.37 -6.69
C LEU A 149 -4.83 23.60 -7.60
N LYS A 150 -5.64 24.57 -7.20
CA LYS A 150 -5.80 25.86 -7.89
C LYS A 150 -4.50 26.64 -8.04
N SER A 151 -3.53 26.40 -7.14
CA SER A 151 -2.16 26.94 -7.23
C SER A 151 -1.32 26.32 -8.35
N GLY A 152 -1.83 25.30 -9.04
CA GLY A 152 -1.07 24.50 -10.02
C GLY A 152 -0.23 23.38 -9.41
N LYS A 153 -0.13 23.29 -8.09
CA LYS A 153 0.57 22.18 -7.41
C LYS A 153 -0.20 20.88 -7.61
N VAL A 154 0.53 19.80 -7.87
CA VAL A 154 -0.06 18.45 -8.01
C VAL A 154 0.43 17.56 -6.88
N GLU A 155 -0.51 17.13 -6.05
CA GLU A 155 -0.25 16.11 -5.02
C GLU A 155 -0.53 14.72 -5.59
N ARG A 156 0.39 13.78 -5.38
CA ARG A 156 0.32 12.43 -5.93
C ARG A 156 0.22 11.39 -4.83
N PHE A 157 -0.80 10.55 -4.95
CA PHE A 157 -1.04 9.45 -4.02
C PHE A 157 -1.07 8.12 -4.77
N VAL A 158 -0.63 7.06 -4.10
CA VAL A 158 -0.97 5.68 -4.47
C VAL A 158 -2.05 5.22 -3.54
N VAL A 159 -3.18 4.79 -4.10
CA VAL A 159 -4.36 4.38 -3.36
C VAL A 159 -4.89 3.05 -3.87
N ASN A 160 -5.61 2.35 -3.01
CA ASN A 160 -6.47 1.27 -3.46
C ASN A 160 -7.73 1.89 -4.06
N ASP A 161 -8.26 1.26 -5.13
CA ASP A 161 -9.51 1.68 -5.78
C ASP A 161 -9.55 3.16 -6.20
N ARG A 162 -8.52 3.57 -6.98
CA ARG A 162 -8.35 4.94 -7.46
C ARG A 162 -9.59 5.51 -8.16
N ASN A 163 -10.41 4.65 -8.80
CA ASN A 163 -11.59 5.09 -9.54
C ASN A 163 -12.70 5.55 -8.58
N ASP A 164 -12.84 4.89 -7.44
CA ASP A 164 -13.76 5.32 -6.38
C ASP A 164 -13.32 6.67 -5.77
N TRP A 165 -12.01 6.85 -5.57
CA TRP A 165 -11.44 8.14 -5.13
C TRP A 165 -11.72 9.27 -6.12
N VAL A 166 -11.52 9.03 -7.44
CA VAL A 166 -11.80 10.03 -8.47
C VAL A 166 -13.28 10.37 -8.51
N ALA A 167 -14.17 9.37 -8.41
CA ALA A 167 -15.61 9.60 -8.42
C ALA A 167 -16.06 10.45 -7.22
N LYS A 168 -15.54 10.15 -6.00
CA LYS A 168 -15.93 10.86 -4.78
C LYS A 168 -15.34 12.27 -4.67
N LEU A 169 -14.13 12.47 -5.19
CA LEU A 169 -13.50 13.79 -5.24
C LEU A 169 -14.05 14.66 -6.38
N GLY A 170 -14.33 14.06 -7.55
CA GLY A 170 -14.84 14.78 -8.72
C GLY A 170 -16.34 15.07 -8.67
N GLY A 171 -17.14 14.29 -7.94
CA GLY A 171 -18.59 14.44 -7.83
C GLY A 171 -19.07 15.60 -6.95
N GLY A 172 -18.17 16.43 -6.46
CA GLY A 172 -18.48 17.59 -5.60
C GLY A 172 -18.15 18.95 -6.23
N GLN A 173 -17.98 18.99 -7.56
CA GLN A 173 -17.81 20.25 -8.31
C GLN A 173 -19.12 20.64 -8.98
#